data_47ce2a536f7e8369e0cfa34f63059302
#
_entry.id   47ce2a536f7e8369e0cfa34f63059302
#
_cell.length_a   1.000
_cell.length_b   1.000
_cell.length_c   1.000
_cell.angle_alpha   90.00
_cell.angle_beta   90.00
_cell.angle_gamma   90.00
#
_symmetry.space_group_name_H-M   'P 1'
#
loop_
_entity.id
_entity.type
_entity.pdbx_description
1 polymer ?
#
loop_
_entity_poly.entity_id
_entity_poly.type
_entity_poly.pdbx_seq_one_letter_code
_entity_poly.pdbx_strand_id
1 'polypeptide(L)'
;MVRSRPERLLMESQQALQKGELALARRRCEEALEAAPKLALAHQLAAAIAIKAQDDSQAQQHLRAFLDLQPDSVEGWLSLGNSYRRSGAPRDAELAYRQGLRVDLQHGGCRRALVRLLHEQGHSVHAIPIAEAGLRYAPQDAGLLTLLGEALLETEAFEEALYRFDNALRHRPDSAAARQGRALALRGLDRQEDALSELRALEQAGLQHFSLAHNLGNVLSDLGRLEEAEAAYVQALALNPDYGPSYSNLARTRWCLGDDAHFLEPFETAFASGRLAPPLVKAYLDALLAVGERARFEKARNGFPDNLLAEPALQDTLARAAAAAGEFPTAFQHHRKALSDAEPPLQWECHAAQTELLAGQPGQAAARLERALARDPGNGFLLAYLAVAWTLLGDPRAETLLAKDLVITKDLGVPPGFETLDAFHAALKMELEEEHTARQHPFEQTLRGGTQTQGNILRLPRPAVSALRHQLERAVEDTLATLRSRSGPAPHPAFTVPGAWRFSGAWSVRLKPKGFHTMHVHPMGFYSAVYYVEAPPEDPQDPQAGWLQFGPPDLTLPTTVPVRETRAPVPGRLVLFPSYFWHGTRPFTLGSHRTTVAFDIAPRVLPKND
;
A
#
# COMPACT_ATOMS: atom_id res chain seq x y z
N MET A 1 -18.99 1.94 -61.26
CA MET A 1 -17.52 1.99 -61.28
C MET A 1 -16.98 0.58 -60.96
N VAL A 2 -16.11 0.05 -61.82
CA VAL A 2 -15.45 -1.23 -61.57
C VAL A 2 -14.36 -1.01 -60.52
N ARG A 3 -14.47 -1.68 -59.35
CA ARG A 3 -13.47 -1.56 -58.31
C ARG A 3 -12.10 -2.07 -58.79
N SER A 4 -11.03 -1.39 -58.36
CA SER A 4 -9.66 -1.82 -58.63
C SER A 4 -9.37 -3.22 -58.03
N ARG A 5 -8.36 -3.91 -58.55
CA ARG A 5 -7.94 -5.22 -58.00
C ARG A 5 -7.60 -5.18 -56.50
N PRO A 6 -6.83 -4.20 -55.99
CA PRO A 6 -6.54 -4.09 -54.56
C PRO A 6 -7.79 -3.88 -53.71
N GLU A 7 -8.76 -3.06 -54.15
CA GLU A 7 -10.01 -2.83 -53.40
C GLU A 7 -10.86 -4.08 -53.27
N ARG A 8 -10.90 -4.94 -54.31
CA ARG A 8 -11.62 -6.24 -54.26
C ARG A 8 -10.94 -7.18 -53.26
N LEU A 9 -9.62 -7.28 -53.30
CA LEU A 9 -8.85 -8.12 -52.37
C LEU A 9 -9.03 -7.68 -50.93
N LEU A 10 -9.07 -6.35 -50.64
CA LEU A 10 -9.36 -5.84 -49.31
C LEU A 10 -10.78 -6.21 -48.83
N MET A 11 -11.77 -6.13 -49.70
CA MET A 11 -13.13 -6.58 -49.33
C MET A 11 -13.18 -8.06 -49.00
N GLU A 12 -12.52 -8.91 -49.83
CA GLU A 12 -12.44 -10.36 -49.56
C GLU A 12 -11.72 -10.60 -48.23
N SER A 13 -10.62 -9.89 -47.96
CA SER A 13 -9.89 -9.95 -46.71
C SER A 13 -10.75 -9.54 -45.52
N GLN A 14 -11.49 -8.44 -45.61
CA GLN A 14 -12.39 -7.96 -44.57
C GLN A 14 -13.52 -8.94 -44.28
N GLN A 15 -14.11 -9.52 -45.33
CA GLN A 15 -15.16 -10.56 -45.18
C GLN A 15 -14.59 -11.82 -44.50
N ALA A 16 -13.40 -12.26 -44.90
CA ALA A 16 -12.72 -13.39 -44.26
C ALA A 16 -12.42 -13.12 -42.78
N LEU A 17 -11.96 -11.90 -42.45
CA LEU A 17 -11.72 -11.47 -41.06
C LEU A 17 -13.00 -11.50 -40.21
N GLN A 18 -14.13 -11.05 -40.77
CA GLN A 18 -15.44 -11.09 -40.10
C GLN A 18 -15.91 -12.52 -39.83
N LYS A 19 -15.59 -13.46 -40.75
CA LYS A 19 -15.89 -14.89 -40.58
C LYS A 19 -14.92 -15.64 -39.69
N GLY A 20 -13.84 -14.99 -39.24
CA GLY A 20 -12.79 -15.60 -38.40
C GLY A 20 -11.75 -16.40 -39.20
N GLU A 21 -11.80 -16.36 -40.55
CA GLU A 21 -10.89 -17.05 -41.46
C GLU A 21 -9.55 -16.31 -41.58
N LEU A 22 -8.77 -16.26 -40.47
CA LEU A 22 -7.57 -15.42 -40.35
C LEU A 22 -6.52 -15.66 -41.42
N ALA A 23 -6.28 -16.93 -41.79
CA ALA A 23 -5.31 -17.29 -42.83
C ALA A 23 -5.70 -16.75 -44.22
N LEU A 24 -6.99 -16.82 -44.57
CA LEU A 24 -7.52 -16.28 -45.82
C LEU A 24 -7.48 -14.75 -45.79
N ALA A 25 -7.89 -14.13 -44.67
CA ALA A 25 -7.86 -12.68 -44.49
C ALA A 25 -6.44 -12.14 -44.70
N ARG A 26 -5.43 -12.76 -44.05
CA ARG A 26 -4.01 -12.39 -44.18
C ARG A 26 -3.56 -12.49 -45.64
N ARG A 27 -3.73 -13.62 -46.29
CA ARG A 27 -3.32 -13.82 -47.69
C ARG A 27 -3.92 -12.78 -48.63
N ARG A 28 -5.21 -12.50 -48.52
CA ARG A 28 -5.88 -11.50 -49.39
C ARG A 28 -5.38 -10.07 -49.10
N CYS A 29 -5.07 -9.76 -47.85
CA CYS A 29 -4.51 -8.48 -47.47
C CYS A 29 -3.07 -8.29 -48.01
N GLU A 30 -2.26 -9.35 -47.96
CA GLU A 30 -0.90 -9.36 -48.50
C GLU A 30 -0.92 -9.18 -50.03
N GLU A 31 -1.79 -9.92 -50.77
CA GLU A 31 -2.00 -9.75 -52.22
C GLU A 31 -2.43 -8.29 -52.57
N ALA A 32 -3.23 -7.64 -51.69
CA ALA A 32 -3.62 -6.27 -51.88
C ALA A 32 -2.45 -5.29 -51.65
N LEU A 33 -1.61 -5.55 -50.64
CA LEU A 33 -0.40 -4.76 -50.33
C LEU A 33 0.70 -4.91 -51.41
N GLU A 34 0.87 -6.12 -51.97
CA GLU A 34 1.74 -6.36 -53.12
C GLU A 34 1.31 -5.52 -54.34
N ALA A 35 0.00 -5.47 -54.61
CA ALA A 35 -0.55 -4.69 -55.72
C ALA A 35 -0.56 -3.18 -55.48
N ALA A 36 -0.63 -2.74 -54.19
CA ALA A 36 -0.69 -1.35 -53.81
C ALA A 36 -0.01 -1.11 -52.41
N PRO A 37 1.33 -1.05 -52.35
CA PRO A 37 2.08 -0.94 -51.10
C PRO A 37 1.80 0.30 -50.27
N LYS A 38 1.29 1.39 -50.87
CA LYS A 38 0.93 2.63 -50.21
C LYS A 38 -0.56 2.78 -49.91
N LEU A 39 -1.30 1.69 -49.93
CA LEU A 39 -2.74 1.70 -49.63
C LEU A 39 -2.96 1.69 -48.09
N ALA A 40 -3.22 2.85 -47.51
CA ALA A 40 -3.38 2.99 -46.06
C ALA A 40 -4.41 2.02 -45.46
N LEU A 41 -5.58 1.82 -46.14
CA LEU A 41 -6.59 0.89 -45.69
C LEU A 41 -6.09 -0.57 -45.65
N ALA A 42 -5.14 -0.96 -46.52
CA ALA A 42 -4.58 -2.31 -46.51
C ALA A 42 -3.68 -2.50 -45.28
N HIS A 43 -2.87 -1.51 -44.91
CA HIS A 43 -2.08 -1.53 -43.68
C HIS A 43 -2.96 -1.55 -42.42
N GLN A 44 -4.03 -0.77 -42.40
CA GLN A 44 -4.99 -0.77 -41.30
C GLN A 44 -5.66 -2.16 -41.14
N LEU A 45 -6.08 -2.79 -42.24
CA LEU A 45 -6.67 -4.12 -42.18
C LEU A 45 -5.66 -5.19 -41.79
N ALA A 46 -4.41 -5.12 -42.31
CA ALA A 46 -3.34 -6.03 -41.93
C ALA A 46 -3.02 -5.94 -40.42
N ALA A 47 -3.02 -4.74 -39.88
CA ALA A 47 -2.86 -4.51 -38.43
C ALA A 47 -4.03 -5.15 -37.66
N ALA A 48 -5.27 -4.96 -38.10
CA ALA A 48 -6.43 -5.56 -37.43
C ALA A 48 -6.38 -7.12 -37.45
N ILE A 49 -5.91 -7.71 -38.57
CA ILE A 49 -5.69 -9.15 -38.68
C ILE A 49 -4.60 -9.61 -37.71
N ALA A 50 -3.48 -8.90 -37.67
CA ALA A 50 -2.37 -9.19 -36.77
C ALA A 50 -2.78 -9.09 -35.28
N ILE A 51 -3.54 -8.06 -34.89
CA ILE A 51 -4.11 -7.92 -33.54
C ILE A 51 -4.99 -9.12 -33.18
N LYS A 52 -5.88 -9.54 -34.11
CA LYS A 52 -6.75 -10.68 -33.88
C LYS A 52 -5.98 -12.01 -33.83
N ALA A 53 -4.83 -12.08 -34.49
CA ALA A 53 -3.90 -13.21 -34.43
C ALA A 53 -2.94 -13.13 -33.20
N GLN A 54 -3.05 -12.12 -32.36
CA GLN A 54 -2.16 -11.85 -31.21
C GLN A 54 -0.67 -11.65 -31.61
N ASP A 55 -0.42 -11.19 -32.84
CA ASP A 55 0.90 -10.86 -33.36
C ASP A 55 1.15 -9.35 -33.25
N ASP A 56 1.54 -8.92 -32.05
CA ASP A 56 1.78 -7.50 -31.79
C ASP A 56 2.93 -6.91 -32.61
N SER A 57 3.94 -7.71 -32.99
CA SER A 57 5.06 -7.24 -33.83
C SER A 57 4.58 -6.84 -35.23
N GLN A 58 3.82 -7.70 -35.90
CA GLN A 58 3.23 -7.38 -37.20
C GLN A 58 2.20 -6.25 -37.11
N ALA A 59 1.38 -6.25 -36.03
CA ALA A 59 0.43 -5.16 -35.80
C ALA A 59 1.12 -3.80 -35.74
N GLN A 60 2.21 -3.68 -34.96
CA GLN A 60 3.01 -2.45 -34.84
C GLN A 60 3.64 -2.03 -36.17
N GLN A 61 4.18 -2.98 -36.94
CA GLN A 61 4.75 -2.70 -38.26
C GLN A 61 3.72 -2.09 -39.20
N HIS A 62 2.54 -2.70 -39.31
CA HIS A 62 1.48 -2.22 -40.17
C HIS A 62 0.83 -0.93 -39.66
N LEU A 63 0.69 -0.73 -38.35
CA LEU A 63 0.17 0.50 -37.78
C LEU A 63 1.13 1.69 -38.02
N ARG A 64 2.44 1.48 -37.92
CA ARG A 64 3.42 2.52 -38.28
C ARG A 64 3.31 2.89 -39.77
N ALA A 65 3.30 1.90 -40.68
CA ALA A 65 3.13 2.14 -42.11
C ALA A 65 1.80 2.83 -42.44
N PHE A 66 0.72 2.50 -41.72
CA PHE A 66 -0.56 3.21 -41.82
C PHE A 66 -0.45 4.67 -41.40
N LEU A 67 0.20 4.93 -40.24
CA LEU A 67 0.37 6.27 -39.69
C LEU A 67 1.35 7.13 -40.50
N ASP A 68 2.34 6.53 -41.18
CA ASP A 68 3.19 7.24 -42.15
C ASP A 68 2.38 7.78 -43.34
N LEU A 69 1.29 7.09 -43.70
CA LEU A 69 0.37 7.49 -44.77
C LEU A 69 -0.77 8.39 -44.29
N GLN A 70 -1.19 8.22 -43.01
CA GLN A 70 -2.30 8.94 -42.39
C GLN A 70 -1.93 9.35 -40.94
N PRO A 71 -1.06 10.33 -40.76
CA PRO A 71 -0.56 10.73 -39.44
C PRO A 71 -1.64 11.32 -38.51
N ASP A 72 -2.75 11.80 -39.09
CA ASP A 72 -3.87 12.40 -38.36
C ASP A 72 -4.91 11.34 -37.89
N SER A 73 -4.62 10.06 -38.06
CA SER A 73 -5.52 9.00 -37.60
C SER A 73 -5.39 8.75 -36.10
N VAL A 74 -6.30 9.34 -35.31
CA VAL A 74 -6.32 9.12 -33.85
C VAL A 74 -6.52 7.66 -33.50
N GLU A 75 -7.40 6.95 -34.21
CA GLU A 75 -7.64 5.51 -34.01
C GLU A 75 -6.41 4.66 -34.34
N GLY A 76 -5.61 5.10 -35.33
CA GLY A 76 -4.31 4.50 -35.62
C GLY A 76 -3.34 4.61 -34.45
N TRP A 77 -3.21 5.80 -33.89
CA TRP A 77 -2.39 6.05 -32.71
C TRP A 77 -2.86 5.28 -31.50
N LEU A 78 -4.19 5.24 -31.24
CA LEU A 78 -4.77 4.45 -30.15
C LEU A 78 -4.45 2.95 -30.32
N SER A 79 -4.62 2.42 -31.54
CA SER A 79 -4.36 1.01 -31.84
C SER A 79 -2.89 0.65 -31.68
N LEU A 80 -1.98 1.53 -32.11
CA LEU A 80 -0.54 1.38 -31.94
C LEU A 80 -0.14 1.39 -30.45
N GLY A 81 -0.66 2.33 -29.68
CA GLY A 81 -0.43 2.40 -28.25
C GLY A 81 -0.94 1.16 -27.51
N ASN A 82 -2.13 0.66 -27.87
CA ASN A 82 -2.67 -0.58 -27.31
C ASN A 82 -1.80 -1.80 -27.63
N SER A 83 -1.24 -1.88 -28.84
CA SER A 83 -0.33 -2.97 -29.23
C SER A 83 0.99 -2.89 -28.45
N TYR A 84 1.57 -1.69 -28.30
CA TYR A 84 2.76 -1.49 -27.47
C TYR A 84 2.51 -1.87 -25.99
N ARG A 85 1.35 -1.51 -25.43
CA ARG A 85 1.00 -1.89 -24.06
C ARG A 85 0.94 -3.40 -23.87
N ARG A 86 0.31 -4.14 -24.82
CA ARG A 86 0.24 -5.60 -24.78
C ARG A 86 1.60 -6.27 -24.92
N SER A 87 2.50 -5.72 -25.74
CA SER A 87 3.86 -6.24 -25.93
C SER A 87 4.85 -5.85 -24.83
N GLY A 88 4.40 -5.16 -23.76
CA GLY A 88 5.27 -4.75 -22.66
C GLY A 88 6.21 -3.58 -22.99
N ALA A 89 5.84 -2.70 -23.94
CA ALA A 89 6.57 -1.49 -24.31
C ALA A 89 5.81 -0.23 -23.84
N PRO A 90 5.77 0.04 -22.52
CA PRO A 90 4.92 1.09 -21.97
C PRO A 90 5.34 2.51 -22.38
N ARG A 91 6.64 2.77 -22.56
CA ARG A 91 7.12 4.09 -23.03
C ARG A 91 6.62 4.42 -24.45
N ASP A 92 6.66 3.43 -25.34
CA ASP A 92 6.17 3.59 -26.72
C ASP A 92 4.65 3.71 -26.74
N ALA A 93 3.94 2.98 -25.87
CA ALA A 93 2.50 3.09 -25.69
C ALA A 93 2.11 4.51 -25.26
N GLU A 94 2.80 5.08 -24.28
CA GLU A 94 2.57 6.45 -23.80
C GLU A 94 2.76 7.47 -24.92
N LEU A 95 3.87 7.35 -25.67
CA LEU A 95 4.14 8.23 -26.81
C LEU A 95 3.03 8.16 -27.85
N ALA A 96 2.56 6.96 -28.19
CA ALA A 96 1.48 6.78 -29.17
C ALA A 96 0.16 7.40 -28.69
N TYR A 97 -0.24 7.20 -27.42
CA TYR A 97 -1.45 7.80 -26.87
C TYR A 97 -1.36 9.34 -26.83
N ARG A 98 -0.18 9.89 -26.46
CA ARG A 98 0.05 11.33 -26.47
C ARG A 98 0.00 11.91 -27.89
N GLN A 99 0.49 11.20 -28.92
CA GLN A 99 0.34 11.61 -30.31
C GLN A 99 -1.13 11.62 -30.75
N GLY A 100 -1.90 10.60 -30.41
CA GLY A 100 -3.34 10.59 -30.64
C GLY A 100 -4.04 11.80 -30.01
N LEU A 101 -3.67 12.16 -28.77
CA LEU A 101 -4.18 13.36 -28.09
C LEU A 101 -3.68 14.70 -28.69
N ARG A 102 -2.55 14.72 -29.40
CA ARG A 102 -2.12 15.91 -30.15
C ARG A 102 -2.98 16.14 -31.41
N VAL A 103 -3.41 15.04 -32.04
CA VAL A 103 -4.31 15.10 -33.19
C VAL A 103 -5.73 15.51 -32.76
N ASP A 104 -6.24 14.89 -31.70
CA ASP A 104 -7.54 15.23 -31.11
C ASP A 104 -7.45 15.25 -29.59
N LEU A 105 -7.42 16.45 -29.01
CA LEU A 105 -7.36 16.70 -27.58
C LEU A 105 -8.59 16.16 -26.82
N GLN A 106 -9.73 15.97 -27.51
CA GLN A 106 -10.97 15.51 -26.89
C GLN A 106 -11.15 14.00 -27.00
N HIS A 107 -10.24 13.28 -27.67
CA HIS A 107 -10.40 11.86 -27.91
C HIS A 107 -10.37 11.03 -26.62
N GLY A 108 -11.54 10.62 -26.13
CA GLY A 108 -11.71 9.90 -24.87
C GLY A 108 -10.99 8.55 -24.83
N GLY A 109 -10.89 7.82 -25.98
CA GLY A 109 -10.19 6.55 -26.08
C GLY A 109 -8.71 6.64 -25.72
N CYS A 110 -7.98 7.55 -26.38
CA CYS A 110 -6.56 7.79 -26.10
C CYS A 110 -6.33 8.25 -24.65
N ARG A 111 -7.22 9.11 -24.14
CA ARG A 111 -7.13 9.63 -22.78
C ARG A 111 -7.30 8.54 -21.75
N ARG A 112 -8.37 7.72 -21.85
CA ARG A 112 -8.56 6.58 -20.95
C ARG A 112 -7.42 5.57 -21.02
N ALA A 113 -6.89 5.31 -22.23
CA ALA A 113 -5.76 4.41 -22.40
C ALA A 113 -4.47 4.95 -21.74
N LEU A 114 -4.20 6.25 -21.86
CA LEU A 114 -3.06 6.91 -21.23
C LEU A 114 -3.18 6.92 -19.69
N VAL A 115 -4.36 7.28 -19.16
CA VAL A 115 -4.61 7.29 -17.71
C VAL A 115 -4.43 5.88 -17.13
N ARG A 116 -4.99 4.87 -17.78
CA ARG A 116 -4.83 3.46 -17.37
C ARG A 116 -3.37 3.02 -17.40
N LEU A 117 -2.63 3.37 -18.45
CA LEU A 117 -1.22 3.01 -18.57
C LEU A 117 -0.39 3.62 -17.42
N LEU A 118 -0.59 4.89 -17.12
CA LEU A 118 0.11 5.57 -16.02
C LEU A 118 -0.24 4.96 -14.66
N HIS A 119 -1.50 4.60 -14.45
CA HIS A 119 -1.95 3.90 -13.25
C HIS A 119 -1.29 2.51 -13.12
N GLU A 120 -1.28 1.70 -14.19
CA GLU A 120 -0.62 0.40 -14.25
C GLU A 120 0.90 0.48 -13.94
N GLN A 121 1.52 1.63 -14.18
CA GLN A 121 2.94 1.91 -13.89
C GLN A 121 3.19 2.49 -12.49
N GLY A 122 2.16 2.67 -11.66
CA GLY A 122 2.26 3.34 -10.37
C GLY A 122 2.44 4.86 -10.45
N HIS A 123 2.19 5.47 -11.61
CA HIS A 123 2.31 6.90 -11.84
C HIS A 123 0.97 7.65 -11.67
N SER A 124 0.17 7.26 -10.68
CA SER A 124 -1.20 7.79 -10.49
C SER A 124 -1.25 9.29 -10.28
N VAL A 125 -0.24 9.87 -9.63
CA VAL A 125 -0.11 11.35 -9.50
C VAL A 125 -0.10 12.06 -10.86
N HIS A 126 0.52 11.45 -11.89
CA HIS A 126 0.55 12.00 -13.24
C HIS A 126 -0.72 11.67 -14.04
N ALA A 127 -1.45 10.62 -13.69
CA ALA A 127 -2.70 10.22 -14.32
C ALA A 127 -3.86 11.16 -13.98
N ILE A 128 -3.92 11.65 -12.73
CA ILE A 128 -4.99 12.52 -12.21
C ILE A 128 -5.22 13.75 -13.10
N PRO A 129 -4.25 14.64 -13.35
CA PRO A 129 -4.48 15.85 -14.14
C PRO A 129 -4.89 15.55 -15.59
N ILE A 130 -4.47 14.41 -16.15
CA ILE A 130 -4.86 13.98 -17.50
C ILE A 130 -6.33 13.56 -17.52
N ALA A 131 -6.78 12.84 -16.49
CA ALA A 131 -8.17 12.42 -16.36
C ALA A 131 -9.09 13.63 -16.13
N GLU A 132 -8.72 14.55 -15.23
CA GLU A 132 -9.46 15.78 -14.95
C GLU A 132 -9.61 16.65 -16.22
N ALA A 133 -8.53 16.83 -16.99
CA ALA A 133 -8.58 17.54 -18.26
C ALA A 133 -9.55 16.90 -19.25
N GLY A 134 -9.69 15.56 -19.24
CA GLY A 134 -10.66 14.85 -20.08
C GLY A 134 -12.10 15.08 -19.65
N LEU A 135 -12.33 15.08 -18.35
CA LEU A 135 -13.67 15.29 -17.79
C LEU A 135 -14.21 16.70 -18.03
N ARG A 136 -13.35 17.71 -18.33
CA ARG A 136 -13.81 19.02 -18.78
C ARG A 136 -14.51 18.95 -20.15
N TYR A 137 -14.10 18.03 -21.03
CA TYR A 137 -14.73 17.82 -22.34
C TYR A 137 -15.88 16.80 -22.28
N ALA A 138 -15.76 15.78 -21.45
CA ALA A 138 -16.73 14.72 -21.30
C ALA A 138 -17.04 14.43 -19.81
N PRO A 139 -17.80 15.32 -19.13
CA PRO A 139 -18.05 15.21 -17.69
C PRO A 139 -18.76 13.91 -17.27
N GLN A 140 -19.45 13.26 -18.22
CA GLN A 140 -20.24 12.05 -18.00
C GLN A 140 -19.52 10.77 -18.44
N ASP A 141 -18.22 10.82 -18.79
CA ASP A 141 -17.46 9.63 -19.17
C ASP A 141 -17.23 8.73 -17.94
N ALA A 142 -18.15 7.77 -17.74
CA ALA A 142 -18.09 6.85 -16.60
C ALA A 142 -16.77 6.05 -16.54
N GLY A 143 -16.17 5.72 -17.69
CA GLY A 143 -14.88 5.04 -17.73
C GLY A 143 -13.74 5.91 -17.23
N LEU A 144 -13.71 7.18 -17.60
CA LEU A 144 -12.70 8.12 -17.16
C LEU A 144 -12.88 8.51 -15.69
N LEU A 145 -14.14 8.67 -15.23
CA LEU A 145 -14.48 8.87 -13.81
C LEU A 145 -14.00 7.68 -12.95
N THR A 146 -14.19 6.44 -13.43
CA THR A 146 -13.70 5.25 -12.73
C THR A 146 -12.17 5.24 -12.63
N LEU A 147 -11.46 5.48 -13.73
CA LEU A 147 -9.99 5.52 -13.76
C LEU A 147 -9.42 6.66 -12.88
N LEU A 148 -10.09 7.81 -12.84
CA LEU A 148 -9.71 8.90 -11.93
C LEU A 148 -9.90 8.49 -10.48
N GLY A 149 -11.02 7.82 -10.16
CA GLY A 149 -11.26 7.27 -8.83
C GLY A 149 -10.20 6.26 -8.41
N GLU A 150 -9.78 5.35 -9.31
CA GLU A 150 -8.70 4.40 -9.07
C GLU A 150 -7.34 5.10 -8.80
N ALA A 151 -7.01 6.13 -9.58
CA ALA A 151 -5.79 6.91 -9.35
C ALA A 151 -5.83 7.69 -8.01
N LEU A 152 -6.99 8.20 -7.61
CA LEU A 152 -7.20 8.89 -6.34
C LEU A 152 -7.12 7.93 -5.14
N LEU A 153 -7.52 6.66 -5.28
CA LEU A 153 -7.33 5.64 -4.23
C LEU A 153 -5.84 5.43 -3.91
N GLU A 154 -4.97 5.37 -4.91
CA GLU A 154 -3.53 5.20 -4.70
C GLU A 154 -2.86 6.42 -4.03
N THR A 155 -3.46 7.60 -4.18
CA THR A 155 -3.00 8.82 -3.49
C THR A 155 -3.72 9.06 -2.17
N GLU A 156 -4.48 8.08 -1.68
CA GLU A 156 -5.28 8.13 -0.45
C GLU A 156 -6.30 9.28 -0.40
N ALA A 157 -6.67 9.84 -1.53
CA ALA A 157 -7.72 10.87 -1.66
C ALA A 157 -9.12 10.21 -1.67
N PHE A 158 -9.44 9.50 -0.60
CA PHE A 158 -10.61 8.60 -0.54
C PHE A 158 -11.96 9.30 -0.71
N GLU A 159 -12.14 10.50 -0.13
CA GLU A 159 -13.39 11.26 -0.29
C GLU A 159 -13.62 11.66 -1.75
N GLU A 160 -12.55 12.10 -2.42
CA GLU A 160 -12.64 12.47 -3.83
C GLU A 160 -12.82 11.24 -4.72
N ALA A 161 -12.11 10.14 -4.43
CA ALA A 161 -12.31 8.86 -5.11
C ALA A 161 -13.77 8.39 -5.01
N LEU A 162 -14.36 8.42 -3.80
CA LEU A 162 -15.76 8.07 -3.56
C LEU A 162 -16.70 8.93 -4.41
N TYR A 163 -16.47 10.25 -4.44
CA TYR A 163 -17.25 11.16 -5.28
C TYR A 163 -17.16 10.82 -6.78
N ARG A 164 -15.96 10.47 -7.28
CA ARG A 164 -15.77 10.08 -8.69
C ARG A 164 -16.46 8.76 -9.02
N PHE A 165 -16.40 7.77 -8.13
CA PHE A 165 -17.12 6.49 -8.31
C PHE A 165 -18.64 6.67 -8.24
N ASP A 166 -19.16 7.49 -7.33
CA ASP A 166 -20.59 7.82 -7.27
C ASP A 166 -21.06 8.47 -8.57
N ASN A 167 -20.26 9.39 -9.14
CA ASN A 167 -20.56 9.99 -10.43
C ASN A 167 -20.49 8.96 -11.57
N ALA A 168 -19.48 8.07 -11.59
CA ALA A 168 -19.40 7.01 -12.59
C ALA A 168 -20.65 6.11 -12.57
N LEU A 169 -21.12 5.74 -11.36
CA LEU A 169 -22.30 4.90 -11.17
C LEU A 169 -23.62 5.58 -11.53
N ARG A 170 -23.73 6.91 -11.44
CA ARG A 170 -24.90 7.65 -11.97
C ARG A 170 -25.04 7.49 -13.48
N HIS A 171 -23.92 7.41 -14.19
CA HIS A 171 -23.91 7.26 -15.66
C HIS A 171 -23.86 5.81 -16.13
N ARG A 172 -23.32 4.91 -15.31
CA ARG A 172 -23.25 3.46 -15.56
C ARG A 172 -23.51 2.67 -14.27
N PRO A 173 -24.76 2.48 -13.87
CA PRO A 173 -25.11 1.84 -12.59
C PRO A 173 -24.65 0.39 -12.43
N ASP A 174 -24.41 -0.31 -13.54
CA ASP A 174 -23.98 -1.71 -13.62
C ASP A 174 -22.45 -1.89 -13.65
N SER A 175 -21.68 -0.83 -13.55
CA SER A 175 -20.22 -0.90 -13.59
C SER A 175 -19.66 -1.60 -12.35
N ALA A 176 -19.27 -2.87 -12.48
CA ALA A 176 -18.63 -3.64 -11.41
C ALA A 176 -17.31 -3.00 -10.95
N ALA A 177 -16.50 -2.46 -11.88
CA ALA A 177 -15.25 -1.78 -11.54
C ALA A 177 -15.50 -0.53 -10.67
N ALA A 178 -16.48 0.31 -11.04
CA ALA A 178 -16.81 1.49 -10.24
C ALA A 178 -17.37 1.13 -8.85
N ARG A 179 -18.19 0.05 -8.73
CA ARG A 179 -18.67 -0.44 -7.44
C ARG A 179 -17.55 -1.01 -6.57
N GLN A 180 -16.61 -1.78 -7.13
CA GLN A 180 -15.43 -2.24 -6.40
C GLN A 180 -14.57 -1.07 -5.95
N GLY A 181 -14.30 -0.10 -6.83
CA GLY A 181 -13.56 1.11 -6.49
C GLY A 181 -14.24 1.93 -5.39
N ARG A 182 -15.58 2.06 -5.45
CA ARG A 182 -16.38 2.69 -4.41
C ARG A 182 -16.24 1.99 -3.06
N ALA A 183 -16.29 0.66 -3.05
CA ALA A 183 -16.08 -0.12 -1.83
C ALA A 183 -14.67 0.09 -1.24
N LEU A 184 -13.62 0.18 -2.09
CA LEU A 184 -12.27 0.49 -1.64
C LEU A 184 -12.16 1.92 -1.07
N ALA A 185 -12.82 2.90 -1.68
CA ALA A 185 -12.89 4.26 -1.15
C ALA A 185 -13.61 4.30 0.20
N LEU A 186 -14.74 3.59 0.34
CA LEU A 186 -15.46 3.45 1.60
C LEU A 186 -14.59 2.80 2.68
N ARG A 187 -13.85 1.74 2.33
CA ARG A 187 -12.88 1.09 3.22
C ARG A 187 -11.79 2.08 3.69
N GLY A 188 -11.23 2.86 2.77
CA GLY A 188 -10.24 3.90 3.09
C GLY A 188 -10.80 5.05 3.95
N LEU A 189 -12.12 5.24 3.96
CA LEU A 189 -12.84 6.17 4.83
C LEU A 189 -13.31 5.53 6.14
N ASP A 190 -12.84 4.33 6.47
CA ASP A 190 -13.25 3.54 7.64
C ASP A 190 -14.77 3.25 7.69
N ARG A 191 -15.40 3.07 6.51
CA ARG A 191 -16.82 2.71 6.34
C ARG A 191 -16.93 1.26 5.90
N GLN A 192 -16.38 0.34 6.70
CA GLN A 192 -16.19 -1.07 6.35
C GLN A 192 -17.51 -1.81 6.09
N GLU A 193 -18.55 -1.55 6.87
CA GLU A 193 -19.87 -2.19 6.67
C GLU A 193 -20.52 -1.76 5.36
N ASP A 194 -20.39 -0.48 4.98
CA ASP A 194 -20.85 0.01 3.68
C ASP A 194 -20.05 -0.66 2.54
N ALA A 195 -18.72 -0.76 2.70
CA ALA A 195 -17.86 -1.43 1.74
C ALA A 195 -18.23 -2.92 1.59
N LEU A 196 -18.46 -3.61 2.71
CA LEU A 196 -18.90 -5.01 2.72
C LEU A 196 -20.23 -5.19 1.99
N SER A 197 -21.19 -4.30 2.24
CA SER A 197 -22.50 -4.32 1.57
C SER A 197 -22.37 -4.22 0.04
N GLU A 198 -21.53 -3.30 -0.46
CA GLU A 198 -21.27 -3.14 -1.90
C GLU A 198 -20.63 -4.38 -2.52
N LEU A 199 -19.61 -4.96 -1.87
CA LEU A 199 -18.92 -6.13 -2.38
C LEU A 199 -19.81 -7.38 -2.35
N ARG A 200 -20.63 -7.55 -1.30
CA ARG A 200 -21.62 -8.64 -1.21
C ARG A 200 -22.70 -8.52 -2.28
N ALA A 201 -23.14 -7.30 -2.61
CA ALA A 201 -24.10 -7.08 -3.69
C ALA A 201 -23.53 -7.52 -5.07
N LEU A 202 -22.24 -7.29 -5.33
CA LEU A 202 -21.57 -7.78 -6.54
C LEU A 202 -21.46 -9.30 -6.57
N GLU A 203 -21.14 -9.93 -5.43
CA GLU A 203 -21.08 -11.39 -5.30
C GLU A 203 -22.46 -12.02 -5.56
N GLN A 204 -23.53 -11.47 -4.97
CA GLN A 204 -24.91 -11.91 -5.16
C GLN A 204 -25.40 -11.70 -6.58
N ALA A 205 -24.90 -10.70 -7.30
CA ALA A 205 -25.14 -10.50 -8.74
C ALA A 205 -24.40 -11.52 -9.62
N GLY A 206 -23.66 -12.46 -9.04
CA GLY A 206 -22.96 -13.54 -9.74
C GLY A 206 -21.57 -13.17 -10.27
N LEU A 207 -20.99 -12.04 -9.83
CA LEU A 207 -19.63 -11.70 -10.22
C LEU A 207 -18.63 -12.63 -9.53
N GLN A 208 -17.95 -13.45 -10.32
CA GLN A 208 -16.88 -14.34 -9.88
C GLN A 208 -15.55 -13.81 -10.40
N HIS A 209 -14.85 -13.05 -9.56
CA HIS A 209 -13.54 -12.51 -9.89
C HIS A 209 -12.63 -12.50 -8.65
N PHE A 210 -11.37 -12.86 -8.83
CA PHE A 210 -10.42 -12.98 -7.71
C PHE A 210 -10.27 -11.66 -6.92
N SER A 211 -10.31 -10.51 -7.61
CA SER A 211 -10.20 -9.21 -6.93
C SER A 211 -11.40 -8.93 -6.02
N LEU A 212 -12.61 -9.35 -6.40
CA LEU A 212 -13.78 -9.22 -5.54
C LEU A 212 -13.61 -10.05 -4.26
N ALA A 213 -13.23 -11.32 -4.40
CA ALA A 213 -13.00 -12.21 -3.25
C ALA A 213 -11.87 -11.69 -2.35
N HIS A 214 -10.76 -11.21 -2.95
CA HIS A 214 -9.67 -10.59 -2.20
C HIS A 214 -10.13 -9.34 -1.42
N ASN A 215 -10.88 -8.44 -2.05
CA ASN A 215 -11.38 -7.24 -1.42
C ASN A 215 -12.41 -7.54 -0.32
N LEU A 216 -13.25 -8.56 -0.51
CA LEU A 216 -14.11 -9.09 0.56
C LEU A 216 -13.27 -9.56 1.75
N GLY A 217 -12.21 -10.34 1.51
CA GLY A 217 -11.29 -10.78 2.55
C GLY A 217 -10.66 -9.61 3.32
N ASN A 218 -10.23 -8.56 2.61
CA ASN A 218 -9.66 -7.36 3.23
C ASN A 218 -10.66 -6.65 4.15
N VAL A 219 -11.88 -6.41 3.67
CA VAL A 219 -12.93 -5.72 4.46
C VAL A 219 -13.35 -6.57 5.66
N LEU A 220 -13.50 -7.89 5.48
CA LEU A 220 -13.83 -8.82 6.57
C LEU A 220 -12.70 -8.88 7.62
N SER A 221 -11.44 -8.85 7.19
CA SER A 221 -10.29 -8.76 8.09
C SER A 221 -10.29 -7.46 8.89
N ASP A 222 -10.60 -6.32 8.27
CA ASP A 222 -10.70 -5.02 8.95
C ASP A 222 -11.86 -5.00 9.97
N LEU A 223 -12.93 -5.77 9.72
CA LEU A 223 -14.05 -5.96 10.65
C LEU A 223 -13.78 -7.02 11.73
N GLY A 224 -12.58 -7.62 11.76
CA GLY A 224 -12.24 -8.69 12.70
C GLY A 224 -12.95 -10.02 12.44
N ARG A 225 -13.64 -10.18 11.29
CA ARG A 225 -14.36 -11.41 10.87
C ARG A 225 -13.38 -12.36 10.20
N LEU A 226 -12.40 -12.85 10.98
CA LEU A 226 -11.20 -13.50 10.44
C LEU A 226 -11.48 -14.83 9.74
N GLU A 227 -12.43 -15.64 10.22
CA GLU A 227 -12.80 -16.92 9.58
C GLU A 227 -13.45 -16.69 8.20
N GLU A 228 -14.27 -15.66 8.07
CA GLU A 228 -14.86 -15.28 6.77
C GLU A 228 -13.81 -14.67 5.83
N ALA A 229 -12.86 -13.91 6.37
CA ALA A 229 -11.75 -13.36 5.60
C ALA A 229 -10.86 -14.49 5.04
N GLU A 230 -10.55 -15.51 5.84
CA GLU A 230 -9.83 -16.72 5.39
C GLU A 230 -10.53 -17.36 4.20
N ALA A 231 -11.84 -17.62 4.33
CA ALA A 231 -12.62 -18.24 3.25
C ALA A 231 -12.60 -17.39 1.96
N ALA A 232 -12.70 -16.07 2.09
CA ALA A 232 -12.66 -15.15 0.95
C ALA A 232 -11.27 -15.14 0.27
N TYR A 233 -10.16 -15.17 1.01
CA TYR A 233 -8.82 -15.27 0.41
C TYR A 233 -8.58 -16.63 -0.25
N VAL A 234 -9.06 -17.73 0.32
CA VAL A 234 -9.02 -19.06 -0.31
C VAL A 234 -9.79 -19.05 -1.64
N GLN A 235 -10.97 -18.44 -1.67
CA GLN A 235 -11.74 -18.26 -2.90
C GLN A 235 -10.98 -17.41 -3.93
N ALA A 236 -10.33 -16.34 -3.52
CA ALA A 236 -9.51 -15.51 -4.41
C ALA A 236 -8.39 -16.32 -5.08
N LEU A 237 -7.70 -17.16 -4.31
CA LEU A 237 -6.63 -18.04 -4.81
C LEU A 237 -7.16 -19.19 -5.69
N ALA A 238 -8.37 -19.68 -5.43
CA ALA A 238 -9.01 -20.65 -6.31
C ALA A 238 -9.34 -20.04 -7.69
N LEU A 239 -9.71 -18.75 -7.74
CA LEU A 239 -10.01 -18.02 -8.97
C LEU A 239 -8.75 -17.53 -9.69
N ASN A 240 -7.73 -17.13 -8.97
CA ASN A 240 -6.42 -16.73 -9.52
C ASN A 240 -5.28 -17.20 -8.59
N PRO A 241 -4.71 -18.39 -8.87
CA PRO A 241 -3.63 -18.96 -8.07
C PRO A 241 -2.31 -18.19 -8.12
N ASP A 242 -2.16 -17.21 -9.00
CA ASP A 242 -0.94 -16.40 -9.14
C ASP A 242 -1.04 -15.04 -8.42
N TYR A 243 -2.15 -14.78 -7.72
CA TYR A 243 -2.37 -13.50 -7.06
C TYR A 243 -1.69 -13.44 -5.67
N GLY A 244 -0.42 -13.02 -5.65
CA GLY A 244 0.45 -12.95 -4.47
C GLY A 244 -0.14 -12.28 -3.23
N PRO A 245 -0.85 -11.11 -3.32
CA PRO A 245 -1.43 -10.45 -2.14
C PRO A 245 -2.39 -11.33 -1.33
N SER A 246 -3.15 -12.22 -1.97
CA SER A 246 -4.04 -13.13 -1.24
C SER A 246 -3.30 -14.16 -0.40
N TYR A 247 -2.12 -14.63 -0.82
CA TYR A 247 -1.29 -15.52 -0.01
C TYR A 247 -0.81 -14.86 1.27
N SER A 248 -0.29 -13.62 1.18
CA SER A 248 0.19 -12.88 2.35
C SER A 248 -0.93 -12.62 3.36
N ASN A 249 -2.10 -12.18 2.86
CA ASN A 249 -3.25 -11.88 3.72
C ASN A 249 -3.83 -13.16 4.33
N LEU A 250 -3.89 -14.27 3.57
CA LEU A 250 -4.31 -15.58 4.08
C LEU A 250 -3.37 -16.08 5.18
N ALA A 251 -2.06 -15.98 4.96
CA ALA A 251 -1.08 -16.38 5.96
C ALA A 251 -1.22 -15.57 7.26
N ARG A 252 -1.36 -14.24 7.13
CA ARG A 252 -1.60 -13.35 8.28
C ARG A 252 -2.90 -13.71 9.01
N THR A 253 -3.98 -13.96 8.28
CA THR A 253 -5.28 -14.30 8.85
C THR A 253 -5.23 -15.62 9.62
N ARG A 254 -4.63 -16.68 9.04
CA ARG A 254 -4.43 -17.98 9.72
C ARG A 254 -3.59 -17.85 10.97
N TRP A 255 -2.49 -17.09 10.89
CA TRP A 255 -1.69 -16.80 12.07
C TRP A 255 -2.50 -16.13 13.16
N CYS A 256 -3.29 -15.09 12.84
CA CYS A 256 -4.16 -14.41 13.83
C CYS A 256 -5.22 -15.32 14.42
N LEU A 257 -5.66 -16.34 13.69
CA LEU A 257 -6.57 -17.39 14.17
C LEU A 257 -5.87 -18.45 15.05
N GLY A 258 -4.54 -18.38 15.18
CA GLY A 258 -3.73 -19.29 16.01
C GLY A 258 -3.25 -20.54 15.27
N ASP A 259 -3.31 -20.55 13.94
CA ASP A 259 -2.76 -21.64 13.12
C ASP A 259 -1.31 -21.32 12.72
N ASP A 260 -0.42 -21.34 13.70
CA ASP A 260 1.02 -21.09 13.53
C ASP A 260 1.76 -22.25 12.85
N ALA A 261 1.17 -23.44 12.83
CA ALA A 261 1.76 -24.61 12.19
C ALA A 261 1.58 -24.61 10.66
N HIS A 262 0.41 -24.15 10.14
CA HIS A 262 0.02 -24.30 8.73
C HIS A 262 -0.22 -22.98 8.00
N PHE A 263 0.04 -21.83 8.63
CA PHE A 263 -0.26 -20.52 8.01
C PHE A 263 0.49 -20.30 6.69
N LEU A 264 1.62 -20.94 6.45
CA LEU A 264 2.40 -20.86 5.19
C LEU A 264 2.11 -21.99 4.18
N GLU A 265 1.26 -22.97 4.54
CA GLU A 265 0.91 -24.10 3.65
C GLU A 265 0.39 -23.69 2.26
N PRO A 266 -0.40 -22.60 2.10
CA PRO A 266 -0.81 -22.14 0.77
C PRO A 266 0.36 -21.82 -0.15
N PHE A 267 1.42 -21.17 0.35
CA PHE A 267 2.64 -20.91 -0.42
C PHE A 267 3.34 -22.20 -0.83
N GLU A 268 3.51 -23.13 0.11
CA GLU A 268 4.19 -24.40 -0.12
C GLU A 268 3.45 -25.26 -1.15
N THR A 269 2.12 -25.25 -1.11
CA THR A 269 1.27 -25.92 -2.11
C THR A 269 1.42 -25.27 -3.49
N ALA A 270 1.50 -23.94 -3.57
CA ALA A 270 1.76 -23.24 -4.83
C ALA A 270 3.12 -23.62 -5.41
N PHE A 271 4.18 -23.67 -4.60
CA PHE A 271 5.52 -24.05 -5.04
C PHE A 271 5.59 -25.50 -5.49
N ALA A 272 4.93 -26.42 -4.78
CA ALA A 272 4.83 -27.83 -5.18
C ALA A 272 4.14 -28.01 -6.54
N SER A 273 3.25 -27.08 -6.93
CA SER A 273 2.62 -27.05 -8.24
C SER A 273 3.40 -26.29 -9.32
N GLY A 274 4.66 -25.88 -9.02
CA GLY A 274 5.56 -25.20 -9.96
C GLY A 274 5.35 -23.69 -10.09
N ARG A 275 4.56 -23.06 -9.22
CA ARG A 275 4.36 -21.60 -9.24
C ARG A 275 5.49 -20.90 -8.50
N LEU A 276 6.38 -20.26 -9.24
CA LEU A 276 7.60 -19.62 -8.70
C LEU A 276 7.68 -18.13 -9.11
N ALA A 277 6.56 -17.41 -9.10
CA ALA A 277 6.58 -15.98 -9.40
C ALA A 277 7.40 -15.20 -8.34
N PRO A 278 8.29 -14.26 -8.73
CA PRO A 278 9.14 -13.53 -7.79
C PRO A 278 8.39 -12.86 -6.63
N PRO A 279 7.22 -12.20 -6.82
CA PRO A 279 6.46 -11.62 -5.71
C PRO A 279 5.96 -12.66 -4.70
N LEU A 280 5.59 -13.86 -5.18
CA LEU A 280 5.12 -14.94 -4.32
C LEU A 280 6.25 -15.50 -3.45
N VAL A 281 7.40 -15.75 -4.06
CA VAL A 281 8.60 -16.21 -3.34
C VAL A 281 9.06 -15.18 -2.33
N LYS A 282 9.05 -13.90 -2.71
CA LYS A 282 9.37 -12.80 -1.79
C LYS A 282 8.45 -12.80 -0.57
N ALA A 283 7.14 -12.85 -0.78
CA ALA A 283 6.16 -12.83 0.30
C ALA A 283 6.35 -14.00 1.29
N TYR A 284 6.65 -15.19 0.77
CA TYR A 284 6.95 -16.36 1.59
C TYR A 284 8.24 -16.19 2.42
N LEU A 285 9.34 -15.73 1.77
CA LEU A 285 10.61 -15.50 2.46
C LEU A 285 10.49 -14.38 3.50
N ASP A 286 9.76 -13.30 3.19
CA ASP A 286 9.51 -12.22 4.14
C ASP A 286 8.69 -12.70 5.35
N ALA A 287 7.69 -13.56 5.15
CA ALA A 287 6.92 -14.15 6.25
C ALA A 287 7.80 -15.03 7.15
N LEU A 288 8.65 -15.89 6.58
CA LEU A 288 9.61 -16.70 7.34
C LEU A 288 10.60 -15.83 8.13
N LEU A 289 11.07 -14.75 7.53
CA LEU A 289 11.97 -13.79 8.19
C LEU A 289 11.25 -13.09 9.36
N ALA A 290 10.00 -12.67 9.17
CA ALA A 290 9.22 -11.97 10.19
C ALA A 290 8.92 -12.84 11.43
N VAL A 291 8.69 -14.15 11.24
CA VAL A 291 8.47 -15.09 12.35
C VAL A 291 9.76 -15.68 12.92
N GLY A 292 10.93 -15.34 12.34
CA GLY A 292 12.23 -15.82 12.82
C GLY A 292 12.55 -17.27 12.48
N GLU A 293 11.86 -17.88 11.52
CA GLU A 293 12.01 -19.27 11.07
C GLU A 293 13.24 -19.46 10.17
N ARG A 294 14.43 -19.17 10.71
CA ARG A 294 15.69 -19.14 9.97
C ARG A 294 15.98 -20.46 9.25
N ALA A 295 15.80 -21.59 9.89
CA ALA A 295 16.09 -22.90 9.29
C ALA A 295 15.18 -23.17 8.08
N ARG A 296 13.88 -22.83 8.15
CA ARG A 296 12.95 -22.92 7.03
C ARG A 296 13.28 -21.93 5.93
N PHE A 297 13.71 -20.72 6.29
CA PHE A 297 14.17 -19.71 5.34
C PHE A 297 15.34 -20.20 4.50
N GLU A 298 16.41 -20.71 5.13
CA GLU A 298 17.59 -21.21 4.41
C GLU A 298 17.27 -22.44 3.54
N LYS A 299 16.44 -23.35 4.05
CA LYS A 299 15.97 -24.50 3.26
C LYS A 299 15.18 -24.04 2.03
N ALA A 300 14.27 -23.08 2.19
CA ALA A 300 13.46 -22.54 1.11
C ALA A 300 14.35 -21.82 0.07
N ARG A 301 15.22 -20.92 0.52
CA ARG A 301 16.17 -20.20 -0.33
C ARG A 301 16.98 -21.15 -1.20
N ASN A 302 17.53 -22.21 -0.62
CA ASN A 302 18.34 -23.20 -1.35
C ASN A 302 17.52 -24.06 -2.34
N GLY A 303 16.19 -24.06 -2.23
CA GLY A 303 15.29 -24.74 -3.14
C GLY A 303 14.85 -23.90 -4.35
N PHE A 304 15.07 -22.59 -4.33
CA PHE A 304 14.69 -21.70 -5.43
C PHE A 304 15.82 -21.53 -6.45
N PRO A 305 15.49 -21.37 -7.75
CA PRO A 305 16.49 -21.16 -8.81
C PRO A 305 17.28 -19.85 -8.63
N ASP A 306 18.57 -19.86 -8.91
CA ASP A 306 19.46 -18.70 -8.77
C ASP A 306 19.01 -17.50 -9.62
N ASN A 307 18.50 -17.73 -10.83
CA ASN A 307 18.00 -16.67 -11.69
C ASN A 307 16.76 -15.96 -11.10
N LEU A 308 15.92 -16.68 -10.37
CA LEU A 308 14.80 -16.11 -9.63
C LEU A 308 15.29 -15.29 -8.45
N LEU A 309 16.22 -15.84 -7.66
CA LEU A 309 16.80 -15.14 -6.52
C LEU A 309 17.61 -13.90 -6.92
N ALA A 310 18.02 -13.78 -8.19
CA ALA A 310 18.71 -12.59 -8.70
C ALA A 310 17.82 -11.33 -8.82
N GLU A 311 16.49 -11.48 -8.74
CA GLU A 311 15.56 -10.35 -8.78
C GLU A 311 15.84 -9.33 -7.66
N PRO A 312 15.89 -8.02 -7.95
CA PRO A 312 16.27 -6.99 -6.98
C PRO A 312 15.46 -7.03 -5.68
N ALA A 313 14.16 -7.28 -5.76
CA ALA A 313 13.28 -7.36 -4.59
C ALA A 313 13.58 -8.57 -3.70
N LEU A 314 14.04 -9.70 -4.28
CA LEU A 314 14.49 -10.87 -3.54
C LEU A 314 15.89 -10.64 -2.96
N GLN A 315 16.74 -9.91 -3.65
CA GLN A 315 18.06 -9.51 -3.13
C GLN A 315 17.92 -8.64 -1.87
N ASP A 316 16.91 -7.75 -1.77
CA ASP A 316 16.64 -7.01 -0.55
C ASP A 316 16.24 -7.94 0.62
N THR A 317 15.37 -8.93 0.37
CA THR A 317 14.98 -9.92 1.39
C THR A 317 16.18 -10.75 1.85
N LEU A 318 17.04 -11.19 0.93
CA LEU A 318 18.27 -11.94 1.24
C LEU A 318 19.27 -11.08 2.03
N ALA A 319 19.39 -9.79 1.70
CA ALA A 319 20.22 -8.85 2.43
C ALA A 319 19.79 -8.73 3.89
N ARG A 320 18.48 -8.56 4.13
CA ARG A 320 17.91 -8.46 5.50
C ARG A 320 18.13 -9.76 6.29
N ALA A 321 17.96 -10.92 5.65
CA ALA A 321 18.20 -12.20 6.28
C ALA A 321 19.67 -12.38 6.67
N ALA A 322 20.61 -12.04 5.78
CA ALA A 322 22.05 -12.07 6.06
C ALA A 322 22.44 -11.09 7.17
N ALA A 323 21.87 -9.87 7.17
CA ALA A 323 22.08 -8.87 8.22
C ALA A 323 21.59 -9.36 9.59
N ALA A 324 20.42 -9.97 9.66
CA ALA A 324 19.86 -10.57 10.87
C ALA A 324 20.72 -11.74 11.38
N ALA A 325 21.47 -12.40 10.51
CA ALA A 325 22.42 -13.44 10.84
C ALA A 325 23.82 -12.91 11.27
N GLY A 326 24.05 -11.59 11.16
CA GLY A 326 25.38 -10.99 11.39
C GLY A 326 26.36 -11.17 10.23
N GLU A 327 25.90 -11.64 9.08
CA GLU A 327 26.71 -11.88 7.88
C GLU A 327 26.81 -10.62 7.02
N PHE A 328 27.37 -9.53 7.60
CA PHE A 328 27.37 -8.21 6.97
C PHE A 328 28.02 -8.15 5.59
N PRO A 329 29.17 -8.82 5.31
CA PRO A 329 29.73 -8.83 3.95
C PRO A 329 28.76 -9.38 2.90
N THR A 330 28.06 -10.46 3.22
CA THR A 330 27.01 -11.07 2.38
C THR A 330 25.81 -10.12 2.21
N ALA A 331 25.36 -9.51 3.31
CA ALA A 331 24.26 -8.54 3.29
C ALA A 331 24.57 -7.35 2.36
N PHE A 332 25.78 -6.78 2.45
CA PHE A 332 26.20 -5.69 1.57
C PHE A 332 26.30 -6.09 0.09
N GLN A 333 26.66 -7.34 -0.21
CA GLN A 333 26.64 -7.84 -1.59
C GLN A 333 25.21 -7.88 -2.14
N HIS A 334 24.25 -8.37 -1.35
CA HIS A 334 22.84 -8.41 -1.72
C HIS A 334 22.26 -7.01 -1.85
N HIS A 335 22.53 -6.08 -0.91
CA HIS A 335 22.09 -4.69 -1.02
C HIS A 335 22.60 -4.00 -2.29
N ARG A 336 23.87 -4.22 -2.68
CA ARG A 336 24.40 -3.66 -3.95
C ARG A 336 23.62 -4.13 -5.17
N LYS A 337 23.17 -5.39 -5.19
CA LYS A 337 22.35 -5.91 -6.28
C LYS A 337 20.91 -5.35 -6.22
N ALA A 338 20.31 -5.28 -5.04
CA ALA A 338 18.99 -4.72 -4.86
C ALA A 338 18.93 -3.23 -5.29
N LEU A 339 19.98 -2.47 -4.97
CA LEU A 339 20.07 -1.02 -5.22
C LEU A 339 20.75 -0.68 -6.56
N SER A 340 20.78 -1.63 -7.53
CA SER A 340 21.45 -1.40 -8.83
C SER A 340 20.70 -0.45 -9.76
N ASP A 341 19.41 -0.23 -9.55
CA ASP A 341 18.61 0.70 -10.34
C ASP A 341 18.96 2.16 -10.02
N ALA A 342 18.73 3.05 -10.98
CA ALA A 342 19.02 4.48 -10.82
C ALA A 342 18.21 5.13 -9.69
N GLU A 343 16.98 4.67 -9.47
CA GLU A 343 16.07 5.13 -8.41
C GLU A 343 15.42 3.94 -7.68
N PRO A 344 16.18 3.25 -6.81
CA PRO A 344 15.63 2.12 -6.07
C PRO A 344 14.55 2.58 -5.07
N PRO A 345 13.64 1.68 -4.63
CA PRO A 345 12.68 1.98 -3.59
C PRO A 345 13.35 2.51 -2.32
N LEU A 346 12.80 3.59 -1.74
CA LEU A 346 13.35 4.20 -0.52
C LEU A 346 13.41 3.23 0.66
N GLN A 347 12.50 2.26 0.72
CA GLN A 347 12.51 1.21 1.73
C GLN A 347 13.80 0.36 1.66
N TRP A 348 14.33 0.06 0.47
CA TRP A 348 15.57 -0.71 0.32
C TRP A 348 16.79 0.10 0.75
N GLU A 349 16.79 1.42 0.50
CA GLU A 349 17.80 2.34 1.05
C GLU A 349 17.79 2.32 2.59
N CYS A 350 16.59 2.27 3.18
CA CYS A 350 16.40 2.17 4.62
C CYS A 350 16.94 0.84 5.18
N HIS A 351 16.66 -0.30 4.51
CA HIS A 351 17.19 -1.61 4.90
C HIS A 351 18.72 -1.68 4.80
N ALA A 352 19.31 -1.06 3.77
CA ALA A 352 20.75 -0.96 3.65
C ALA A 352 21.37 -0.11 4.76
N ALA A 353 20.76 1.03 5.10
CA ALA A 353 21.19 1.87 6.22
C ALA A 353 21.07 1.12 7.56
N GLN A 354 20.01 0.35 7.75
CA GLN A 354 19.85 -0.52 8.93
C GLN A 354 21.02 -1.53 9.03
N THR A 355 21.39 -2.14 7.91
CA THR A 355 22.54 -3.07 7.87
C THR A 355 23.87 -2.35 8.18
N GLU A 356 24.06 -1.13 7.68
CA GLU A 356 25.22 -0.29 7.99
C GLU A 356 25.29 0.05 9.49
N LEU A 357 24.15 0.36 10.13
CA LEU A 357 24.07 0.58 11.58
C LEU A 357 24.42 -0.68 12.37
N LEU A 358 23.86 -1.83 11.99
CA LEU A 358 24.16 -3.13 12.62
C LEU A 358 25.65 -3.50 12.48
N ALA A 359 26.28 -3.15 11.37
CA ALA A 359 27.71 -3.34 11.14
C ALA A 359 28.61 -2.28 11.80
N GLY A 360 28.05 -1.35 12.60
CA GLY A 360 28.82 -0.30 13.28
C GLY A 360 29.34 0.81 12.36
N GLN A 361 28.62 1.09 11.28
CA GLN A 361 28.98 2.09 10.27
C GLN A 361 28.00 3.28 10.21
N PRO A 362 27.74 4.00 11.35
CA PRO A 362 26.71 5.04 11.40
C PRO A 362 26.96 6.19 10.43
N GLY A 363 28.21 6.49 10.07
CA GLY A 363 28.55 7.53 9.10
C GLY A 363 28.08 7.19 7.68
N GLN A 364 28.17 5.92 7.27
CA GLN A 364 27.67 5.46 5.98
C GLN A 364 26.15 5.49 5.96
N ALA A 365 25.51 5.00 7.02
CA ALA A 365 24.07 5.04 7.19
C ALA A 365 23.51 6.47 7.11
N ALA A 366 24.14 7.43 7.84
CA ALA A 366 23.72 8.84 7.79
C ALA A 366 23.81 9.41 6.37
N ALA A 367 24.93 9.21 5.69
CA ALA A 367 25.13 9.72 4.33
C ALA A 367 24.13 9.11 3.32
N ARG A 368 23.78 7.82 3.46
CA ARG A 368 22.76 7.16 2.67
C ARG A 368 21.38 7.75 2.90
N LEU A 369 20.98 7.84 4.17
CA LEU A 369 19.67 8.32 4.57
C LEU A 369 19.45 9.80 4.23
N GLU A 370 20.48 10.65 4.34
CA GLU A 370 20.42 12.06 3.92
C GLU A 370 20.18 12.18 2.40
N ARG A 371 20.83 11.35 1.58
CA ARG A 371 20.56 11.31 0.13
C ARG A 371 19.15 10.80 -0.18
N ALA A 372 18.69 9.76 0.51
CA ALA A 372 17.36 9.22 0.33
C ALA A 372 16.27 10.22 0.74
N LEU A 373 16.47 10.97 1.83
CA LEU A 373 15.57 12.05 2.27
C LEU A 373 15.48 13.21 1.30
N ALA A 374 16.47 13.45 0.44
CA ALA A 374 16.34 14.44 -0.61
C ALA A 374 15.23 14.10 -1.64
N ARG A 375 14.88 12.81 -1.76
CA ARG A 375 13.79 12.31 -2.63
C ARG A 375 12.42 12.37 -1.93
N ASP A 376 12.38 12.16 -0.61
CA ASP A 376 11.17 12.23 0.21
C ASP A 376 11.52 12.77 1.62
N PRO A 377 11.52 14.10 1.79
CA PRO A 377 11.97 14.76 3.03
C PRO A 377 11.11 14.44 4.27
N GLY A 378 9.88 13.97 4.07
CA GLY A 378 8.93 13.63 5.15
C GLY A 378 8.92 12.15 5.53
N ASN A 379 9.75 11.32 4.92
CA ASN A 379 9.73 9.87 5.12
C ASN A 379 10.08 9.48 6.56
N GLY A 380 9.09 8.98 7.30
CA GLY A 380 9.22 8.63 8.72
C GLY A 380 10.25 7.53 8.99
N PHE A 381 10.38 6.53 8.12
CA PHE A 381 11.41 5.49 8.28
C PHE A 381 12.83 6.05 8.14
N LEU A 382 13.07 6.84 7.11
CA LEU A 382 14.38 7.44 6.88
C LEU A 382 14.76 8.36 8.03
N LEU A 383 13.81 9.17 8.53
CA LEU A 383 14.03 10.05 9.69
C LEU A 383 14.34 9.26 10.96
N ALA A 384 13.63 8.16 11.22
CA ALA A 384 13.83 7.33 12.38
C ALA A 384 15.24 6.72 12.44
N TYR A 385 15.71 6.15 11.33
CA TYR A 385 17.08 5.59 11.28
C TYR A 385 18.16 6.66 11.21
N LEU A 386 17.89 7.81 10.58
CA LEU A 386 18.82 8.95 10.58
C LEU A 386 19.02 9.50 12.00
N ALA A 387 17.96 9.57 12.81
CA ALA A 387 18.06 9.95 14.22
C ALA A 387 18.99 9.01 15.00
N VAL A 388 18.92 7.70 14.74
CA VAL A 388 19.83 6.71 15.34
C VAL A 388 21.27 6.95 14.87
N ALA A 389 21.49 7.11 13.57
CA ALA A 389 22.82 7.34 13.00
C ALA A 389 23.47 8.61 13.58
N TRP A 390 22.73 9.73 13.62
CA TRP A 390 23.21 10.98 14.20
C TRP A 390 23.47 10.86 15.71
N THR A 391 22.64 10.14 16.45
CA THR A 391 22.87 9.89 17.88
C THR A 391 24.18 9.12 18.11
N LEU A 392 24.46 8.10 17.32
CA LEU A 392 25.70 7.31 17.39
C LEU A 392 26.95 8.10 17.00
N LEU A 393 26.79 9.11 16.13
CA LEU A 393 27.88 10.01 15.70
C LEU A 393 28.08 11.19 16.66
N GLY A 394 27.17 11.42 17.61
CA GLY A 394 27.18 12.63 18.44
C GLY A 394 26.84 13.91 17.66
N ASP A 395 26.11 13.75 16.52
CA ASP A 395 25.70 14.89 15.69
C ASP A 395 24.60 15.69 16.40
N PRO A 396 24.78 17.02 16.61
CA PRO A 396 23.83 17.85 17.34
C PRO A 396 22.44 17.94 16.67
N ARG A 397 22.32 17.63 15.38
CA ARG A 397 21.03 17.57 14.68
C ARG A 397 20.09 16.52 15.28
N ALA A 398 20.63 15.47 15.90
CA ALA A 398 19.84 14.47 16.63
C ALA A 398 19.00 15.10 17.74
N GLU A 399 19.54 16.09 18.47
CA GLU A 399 18.82 16.75 19.56
C GLU A 399 17.65 17.61 19.06
N THR A 400 17.77 18.19 17.88
CA THR A 400 16.68 18.94 17.24
C THR A 400 15.59 17.98 16.71
N LEU A 401 16.00 16.89 16.03
CA LEU A 401 15.09 15.89 15.47
C LEU A 401 14.30 15.15 16.57
N LEU A 402 14.94 14.85 17.70
CA LEU A 402 14.38 14.13 18.85
C LEU A 402 14.10 15.06 20.05
N ALA A 403 13.70 16.30 19.80
CA ALA A 403 13.47 17.27 20.86
C ALA A 403 12.36 16.80 21.82
N LYS A 404 12.62 16.90 23.13
CA LYS A 404 11.71 16.38 24.18
C LYS A 404 10.36 17.08 24.22
N ASP A 405 10.30 18.36 23.85
CA ASP A 405 9.08 19.16 23.77
C ASP A 405 8.11 18.72 22.65
N LEU A 406 8.55 17.79 21.79
CA LEU A 406 7.68 17.12 20.81
C LEU A 406 6.87 15.97 21.44
N VAL A 407 7.23 15.48 22.62
CA VAL A 407 6.43 14.47 23.36
C VAL A 407 5.47 15.18 24.29
N ILE A 408 4.20 15.25 23.90
CA ILE A 408 3.16 16.00 24.59
C ILE A 408 2.31 15.04 25.42
N THR A 409 2.17 15.35 26.72
CA THR A 409 1.35 14.55 27.65
C THR A 409 0.16 15.37 28.11
N LYS A 410 -1.03 14.78 28.08
CA LYS A 410 -2.28 15.38 28.55
C LYS A 410 -3.04 14.38 29.42
N ASP A 411 -3.50 14.78 30.59
CA ASP A 411 -4.42 13.97 31.38
C ASP A 411 -5.86 14.41 31.03
N LEU A 412 -6.63 13.50 30.41
CA LEU A 412 -7.99 13.76 29.95
C LEU A 412 -8.97 13.51 31.08
N GLY A 413 -9.89 14.43 31.28
CA GLY A 413 -10.95 14.33 32.30
C GLY A 413 -12.07 13.37 31.88
N VAL A 414 -13.12 13.35 32.71
CA VAL A 414 -14.33 12.56 32.47
C VAL A 414 -15.07 13.09 31.22
N PRO A 415 -15.35 12.26 30.21
CA PRO A 415 -16.13 12.71 29.05
C PRO A 415 -17.60 12.94 29.40
N PRO A 416 -18.31 13.79 28.65
CA PRO A 416 -19.75 13.96 28.81
C PRO A 416 -20.49 12.62 28.70
N GLY A 417 -21.50 12.42 29.56
CA GLY A 417 -22.29 11.19 29.61
C GLY A 417 -21.82 10.16 30.64
N PHE A 418 -20.70 10.41 31.33
CA PHE A 418 -20.19 9.56 32.40
C PHE A 418 -20.03 10.36 33.70
N GLU A 419 -20.25 9.70 34.85
CA GLU A 419 -20.15 10.34 36.15
C GLU A 419 -18.70 10.41 36.66
N THR A 420 -17.92 9.38 36.40
CA THR A 420 -16.52 9.26 36.83
C THR A 420 -15.63 8.71 35.73
N LEU A 421 -14.34 8.92 35.84
CA LEU A 421 -13.36 8.35 34.91
C LEU A 421 -13.35 6.82 34.96
N ASP A 422 -13.52 6.25 36.15
CA ASP A 422 -13.58 4.79 36.35
C ASP A 422 -14.81 4.19 35.65
N ALA A 423 -15.99 4.84 35.78
CA ALA A 423 -17.21 4.40 35.09
C ALA A 423 -17.05 4.46 33.56
N PHE A 424 -16.40 5.51 33.08
CA PHE A 424 -16.08 5.62 31.65
C PHE A 424 -15.12 4.52 31.19
N HIS A 425 -14.01 4.30 31.92
CA HIS A 425 -13.04 3.27 31.56
C HIS A 425 -13.63 1.86 31.64
N ALA A 426 -14.51 1.59 32.60
CA ALA A 426 -15.21 0.31 32.70
C ALA A 426 -16.09 0.06 31.46
N ALA A 427 -16.88 1.05 31.04
CA ALA A 427 -17.70 0.95 29.83
C ALA A 427 -16.84 0.81 28.56
N LEU A 428 -15.80 1.64 28.43
CA LEU A 428 -14.88 1.59 27.30
C LEU A 428 -14.16 0.23 27.19
N LYS A 429 -13.72 -0.30 28.32
CA LYS A 429 -13.07 -1.62 28.38
C LYS A 429 -14.00 -2.73 27.88
N MET A 430 -15.27 -2.71 28.28
CA MET A 430 -16.27 -3.69 27.82
C MET A 430 -16.49 -3.58 26.30
N GLU A 431 -16.65 -2.35 25.78
CA GLU A 431 -16.83 -2.13 24.34
C GLU A 431 -15.61 -2.56 23.52
N LEU A 432 -14.39 -2.34 24.03
CA LEU A 432 -13.14 -2.74 23.35
C LEU A 432 -12.89 -4.24 23.42
N GLU A 433 -13.30 -4.92 24.50
CA GLU A 433 -13.06 -6.36 24.69
C GLU A 433 -13.75 -7.21 23.61
N GLU A 434 -14.93 -6.79 23.15
CA GLU A 434 -15.66 -7.43 22.07
C GLU A 434 -14.94 -7.38 20.71
N GLU A 435 -14.07 -6.39 20.52
CA GLU A 435 -13.32 -6.19 19.27
C GLU A 435 -11.98 -6.96 19.23
N HIS A 436 -11.55 -7.56 20.35
CA HIS A 436 -10.34 -8.36 20.41
C HIS A 436 -10.59 -9.81 19.93
N THR A 437 -10.91 -9.99 18.64
CA THR A 437 -11.28 -11.26 18.01
C THR A 437 -10.08 -12.14 17.68
N ALA A 438 -8.89 -11.58 17.47
CA ALA A 438 -7.68 -12.32 17.16
C ALA A 438 -7.18 -13.12 18.40
N ARG A 439 -6.73 -14.37 18.18
CA ARG A 439 -6.17 -15.23 19.23
C ARG A 439 -4.73 -14.90 19.54
N GLN A 440 -4.00 -14.34 18.56
CA GLN A 440 -2.64 -13.84 18.71
C GLN A 440 -2.41 -12.58 17.84
N HIS A 441 -1.31 -11.89 18.11
CA HIS A 441 -0.93 -10.70 17.35
C HIS A 441 -0.48 -11.05 15.93
N PRO A 442 -0.68 -10.17 14.94
CA PRO A 442 -0.10 -10.34 13.60
C PRO A 442 1.43 -10.48 13.67
N PHE A 443 2.00 -11.45 12.94
CA PHE A 443 3.43 -11.79 13.02
C PHE A 443 4.36 -10.65 12.56
N GLU A 444 3.86 -9.74 11.73
CA GLU A 444 4.59 -8.57 11.24
C GLU A 444 4.60 -7.40 12.24
N GLN A 445 3.84 -7.50 13.35
CA GLN A 445 3.71 -6.42 14.32
C GLN A 445 4.63 -6.59 15.52
N THR A 446 4.78 -5.51 16.25
CA THR A 446 5.73 -5.35 17.36
C THR A 446 5.19 -5.80 18.71
N LEU A 447 3.91 -6.11 18.78
CA LEU A 447 3.24 -6.62 19.95
C LEU A 447 3.76 -8.01 20.36
N ARG A 448 4.00 -8.22 21.64
CA ARG A 448 4.35 -9.51 22.23
C ARG A 448 3.52 -9.73 23.50
N GLY A 449 2.91 -10.90 23.63
CA GLY A 449 2.14 -11.27 24.82
C GLY A 449 0.86 -10.48 25.02
N GLY A 450 0.05 -10.35 23.99
CA GLY A 450 -1.24 -9.65 24.03
C GLY A 450 -2.03 -9.79 22.73
N THR A 451 -3.08 -9.01 22.62
CA THR A 451 -3.91 -8.89 21.41
C THR A 451 -4.09 -7.44 20.99
N GLN A 452 -4.35 -7.25 19.72
CA GLN A 452 -4.65 -5.96 19.12
C GLN A 452 -5.91 -6.09 18.27
N THR A 453 -6.78 -5.07 18.31
CA THR A 453 -7.98 -5.02 17.45
C THR A 453 -7.60 -4.75 16.00
N GLN A 454 -8.47 -5.18 15.10
CA GLN A 454 -8.38 -4.88 13.68
C GLN A 454 -9.16 -3.60 13.35
N GLY A 455 -8.87 -3.01 12.19
CA GLY A 455 -9.58 -1.82 11.69
C GLY A 455 -9.36 -0.57 12.54
N ASN A 456 -10.25 0.41 12.37
CA ASN A 456 -10.22 1.69 13.10
C ASN A 456 -11.32 1.73 14.17
N ILE A 457 -10.96 1.39 15.40
CA ILE A 457 -11.91 1.30 16.53
C ILE A 457 -12.62 2.63 16.85
N LEU A 458 -12.01 3.78 16.58
CA LEU A 458 -12.64 5.08 16.84
C LEU A 458 -13.85 5.39 15.93
N ARG A 459 -14.13 4.53 14.94
CA ARG A 459 -15.31 4.61 14.07
C ARG A 459 -16.49 3.76 14.55
N LEU A 460 -16.25 2.91 15.55
CA LEU A 460 -17.32 2.05 16.08
C LEU A 460 -18.45 2.91 16.67
N PRO A 461 -19.72 2.60 16.35
CA PRO A 461 -20.88 3.33 16.85
C PRO A 461 -21.23 2.89 18.29
N ARG A 462 -20.25 2.98 19.19
CA ARG A 462 -20.35 2.61 20.59
C ARG A 462 -20.25 3.84 21.47
N PRO A 463 -21.08 3.98 22.54
CA PRO A 463 -21.15 5.19 23.36
C PRO A 463 -19.82 5.61 23.97
N ALA A 464 -19.09 4.68 24.63
CA ALA A 464 -17.82 5.01 25.29
C ALA A 464 -16.70 5.29 24.28
N VAL A 465 -16.62 4.53 23.18
CA VAL A 465 -15.70 4.80 22.07
C VAL A 465 -15.97 6.16 21.43
N SER A 466 -17.24 6.50 21.19
CA SER A 466 -17.63 7.81 20.65
C SER A 466 -17.25 8.97 21.58
N ALA A 467 -17.45 8.79 22.88
CA ALA A 467 -17.07 9.78 23.89
C ALA A 467 -15.54 9.98 23.93
N LEU A 468 -14.77 8.88 23.88
CA LEU A 468 -13.31 8.93 23.76
C LEU A 468 -12.90 9.67 22.50
N ARG A 469 -13.43 9.30 21.35
CA ARG A 469 -13.11 9.92 20.07
C ARG A 469 -13.23 11.45 20.13
N HIS A 470 -14.34 11.98 20.64
CA HIS A 470 -14.54 13.44 20.77
C HIS A 470 -13.51 14.11 21.71
N GLN A 471 -13.08 13.41 22.77
CA GLN A 471 -12.00 13.91 23.63
C GLN A 471 -10.66 13.92 22.90
N LEU A 472 -10.35 12.84 22.16
CA LEU A 472 -9.10 12.73 21.39
C LEU A 472 -9.04 13.77 20.28
N GLU A 473 -10.15 14.01 19.55
CA GLU A 473 -10.22 15.06 18.51
C GLU A 473 -9.85 16.43 19.09
N ARG A 474 -10.40 16.82 20.23
CA ARG A 474 -10.05 18.08 20.92
C ARG A 474 -8.59 18.10 21.37
N ALA A 475 -8.12 17.00 21.97
CA ALA A 475 -6.75 16.90 22.45
C ALA A 475 -5.72 17.00 21.31
N VAL A 476 -6.04 16.45 20.14
CA VAL A 476 -5.23 16.56 18.91
C VAL A 476 -5.21 18.00 18.42
N GLU A 477 -6.36 18.67 18.30
CA GLU A 477 -6.44 20.08 17.88
C GLU A 477 -5.60 20.99 18.78
N ASP A 478 -5.71 20.84 20.11
CA ASP A 478 -4.89 21.58 21.07
C ASP A 478 -3.40 21.27 20.93
N THR A 479 -3.06 20.02 20.59
CA THR A 479 -1.66 19.60 20.35
C THR A 479 -1.13 20.25 19.09
N LEU A 480 -1.88 20.23 18.00
CA LEU A 480 -1.49 20.88 16.75
C LEU A 480 -1.36 22.39 16.91
N ALA A 481 -2.23 23.03 17.72
CA ALA A 481 -2.09 24.45 18.06
C ALA A 481 -0.81 24.72 18.84
N THR A 482 -0.47 23.87 19.82
CA THR A 482 0.78 23.95 20.57
C THR A 482 2.00 23.82 19.66
N LEU A 483 1.98 22.86 18.74
CA LEU A 483 3.06 22.67 17.77
C LEU A 483 3.23 23.85 16.79
N ARG A 484 2.13 24.47 16.37
CA ARG A 484 2.16 25.69 15.53
C ARG A 484 2.77 26.88 16.27
N SER A 485 2.55 27.00 17.58
CA SER A 485 3.10 28.07 18.42
C SER A 485 4.52 27.82 18.91
N ARG A 486 5.11 26.66 18.60
CA ARG A 486 6.45 26.28 19.01
C ARG A 486 7.50 27.25 18.43
N SER A 487 8.34 27.83 19.27
CA SER A 487 9.35 28.83 18.90
C SER A 487 10.73 28.26 18.55
N GLY A 488 10.93 26.94 18.71
CA GLY A 488 12.18 26.26 18.37
C GLY A 488 12.34 26.01 16.86
N PRO A 489 13.53 25.59 16.39
CA PRO A 489 13.72 25.19 15.01
C PRO A 489 12.81 24.01 14.66
N ALA A 490 12.38 23.92 13.39
CA ALA A 490 11.65 22.75 12.91
C ALA A 490 12.50 21.48 13.10
N PRO A 491 11.91 20.35 13.54
CA PRO A 491 12.64 19.10 13.73
C PRO A 491 13.37 18.61 12.47
N HIS A 492 12.77 18.82 11.32
CA HIS A 492 13.35 18.54 10.00
C HIS A 492 12.68 19.43 8.93
N PRO A 493 13.26 19.57 7.72
CA PRO A 493 12.77 20.51 6.69
C PRO A 493 11.32 20.31 6.26
N ALA A 494 10.83 19.06 6.25
CA ALA A 494 9.45 18.73 5.89
C ALA A 494 8.47 18.76 7.07
N PHE A 495 8.90 19.15 8.27
CA PHE A 495 8.02 19.21 9.44
C PHE A 495 7.07 20.41 9.32
N THR A 496 5.89 20.12 8.79
CA THR A 496 4.80 21.10 8.67
C THR A 496 3.59 20.58 9.43
N VAL A 497 3.14 21.34 10.42
CA VAL A 497 1.95 20.98 11.19
C VAL A 497 0.73 21.05 10.28
N PRO A 498 -0.03 19.96 10.11
CA PRO A 498 -1.15 19.93 9.17
C PRO A 498 -2.25 20.92 9.56
N GLY A 499 -2.80 21.60 8.57
CA GLY A 499 -3.98 22.47 8.75
C GLY A 499 -5.26 21.66 8.93
N ALA A 500 -5.42 20.61 8.15
CA ALA A 500 -6.47 19.59 8.30
C ALA A 500 -5.82 18.22 8.53
N TRP A 501 -6.44 17.40 9.35
CA TRP A 501 -5.91 16.09 9.73
C TRP A 501 -7.02 15.03 9.80
N ARG A 502 -6.62 13.76 9.84
CA ARG A 502 -7.49 12.61 10.07
C ARG A 502 -6.79 11.60 10.98
N PHE A 503 -7.57 10.76 11.65
CA PHE A 503 -7.01 9.51 12.17
C PHE A 503 -6.65 8.62 10.97
N SER A 504 -5.38 8.26 10.84
CA SER A 504 -4.92 7.33 9.80
C SER A 504 -5.01 5.86 10.21
N GLY A 505 -5.17 5.60 11.51
CA GLY A 505 -5.43 4.31 12.12
C GLY A 505 -5.71 4.50 13.60
N ALA A 506 -6.52 3.60 14.18
CA ALA A 506 -6.75 3.56 15.63
C ALA A 506 -7.09 2.13 16.06
N TRP A 507 -6.42 1.64 17.09
CA TRP A 507 -6.59 0.27 17.56
C TRP A 507 -6.49 0.21 19.08
N SER A 508 -7.12 -0.80 19.67
CA SER A 508 -6.92 -1.15 21.08
C SER A 508 -5.83 -2.20 21.20
N VAL A 509 -4.99 -2.03 22.22
CA VAL A 509 -3.97 -3.00 22.58
C VAL A 509 -4.23 -3.48 24.00
N ARG A 510 -4.25 -4.79 24.17
CA ARG A 510 -4.43 -5.44 25.46
C ARG A 510 -3.24 -6.37 25.75
N LEU A 511 -2.28 -5.88 26.54
CA LEU A 511 -1.12 -6.64 26.98
C LEU A 511 -1.46 -7.48 28.19
N LYS A 512 -0.97 -8.71 28.23
CA LYS A 512 -0.97 -9.62 29.40
C LYS A 512 0.32 -9.39 30.22
N PRO A 513 0.41 -9.92 31.44
CA PRO A 513 1.68 -9.93 32.18
C PRO A 513 2.83 -10.49 31.33
N LYS A 514 3.99 -9.86 31.39
CA LYS A 514 5.17 -10.06 30.52
C LYS A 514 4.98 -9.59 29.08
N GLY A 515 3.78 -9.11 28.69
CA GLY A 515 3.56 -8.53 27.38
C GLY A 515 4.19 -7.14 27.25
N PHE A 516 4.58 -6.81 26.01
CA PHE A 516 5.20 -5.52 25.68
C PHE A 516 5.12 -5.24 24.17
N HIS A 517 5.40 -4.02 23.76
CA HIS A 517 5.77 -3.69 22.39
C HIS A 517 7.28 -3.59 22.27
N THR A 518 7.86 -4.27 21.27
CA THR A 518 9.24 -3.99 20.87
C THR A 518 9.36 -2.54 20.39
N MET A 519 10.58 -2.01 20.36
CA MET A 519 10.81 -0.65 19.88
C MET A 519 10.47 -0.55 18.39
N HIS A 520 9.65 0.43 18.01
CA HIS A 520 9.15 0.60 16.65
C HIS A 520 8.81 2.04 16.32
N VAL A 521 8.46 2.31 15.08
CA VAL A 521 8.01 3.60 14.55
C VAL A 521 6.79 3.42 13.65
N HIS A 522 6.03 4.49 13.43
CA HIS A 522 4.86 4.52 12.54
C HIS A 522 5.14 5.42 11.33
N PRO A 523 5.73 4.90 10.26
CA PRO A 523 6.31 5.70 9.20
C PRO A 523 5.31 6.54 8.39
N MET A 524 4.03 6.15 8.41
CA MET A 524 2.95 6.80 7.64
C MET A 524 2.22 7.89 8.44
N GLY A 525 2.42 7.97 9.76
CA GLY A 525 1.81 8.98 10.62
C GLY A 525 2.60 10.28 10.64
N PHE A 526 1.92 11.38 10.95
CA PHE A 526 2.55 12.63 11.36
C PHE A 526 2.87 12.60 12.87
N TYR A 527 1.86 12.26 13.68
CA TYR A 527 1.96 12.00 15.11
C TYR A 527 1.28 10.70 15.47
N SER A 528 1.88 9.96 16.37
CA SER A 528 1.32 8.78 17.03
C SER A 528 0.90 9.12 18.44
N ALA A 529 -0.06 8.38 18.97
CA ALA A 529 -0.56 8.62 20.31
C ALA A 529 -0.98 7.32 21.00
N VAL A 530 -0.93 7.35 22.32
CA VAL A 530 -1.44 6.29 23.20
C VAL A 530 -2.26 6.89 24.33
N TYR A 531 -3.51 6.42 24.46
CA TYR A 531 -4.41 6.70 25.58
C TYR A 531 -4.51 5.48 26.48
N TYR A 532 -4.35 5.68 27.79
CA TYR A 532 -4.38 4.59 28.77
C TYR A 532 -5.78 4.41 29.34
N VAL A 533 -6.36 3.23 29.11
CA VAL A 533 -7.66 2.79 29.67
C VAL A 533 -7.44 2.05 30.98
N GLU A 534 -6.45 1.18 31.02
CA GLU A 534 -6.07 0.37 32.18
C GLU A 534 -4.54 0.30 32.25
N ALA A 535 -3.99 0.44 33.42
CA ALA A 535 -2.57 0.36 33.69
C ALA A 535 -2.25 -0.77 34.70
N PRO A 536 -1.07 -1.41 34.63
CA PRO A 536 -0.64 -2.32 35.68
C PRO A 536 -0.42 -1.54 36.98
N PRO A 537 -0.59 -2.17 38.14
CA PRO A 537 -0.22 -1.56 39.42
C PRO A 537 1.29 -1.28 39.46
N GLU A 538 1.69 -0.32 40.31
CA GLU A 538 3.11 -0.04 40.53
C GLU A 538 3.83 -1.29 41.08
N ASP A 539 4.97 -1.60 40.50
CA ASP A 539 5.83 -2.69 40.96
C ASP A 539 6.97 -2.09 41.78
N PRO A 540 7.05 -2.35 43.11
CA PRO A 540 8.13 -1.85 43.95
C PRO A 540 9.52 -2.31 43.50
N GLN A 541 9.61 -3.44 42.77
CA GLN A 541 10.88 -3.99 42.29
C GLN A 541 11.27 -3.43 40.93
N ASP A 542 10.33 -3.00 40.14
CA ASP A 542 10.53 -2.31 38.85
C ASP A 542 9.54 -1.13 38.70
N PRO A 543 9.87 0.05 39.27
CA PRO A 543 8.97 1.20 39.25
C PRO A 543 8.60 1.70 37.82
N GLN A 544 9.32 1.24 36.81
CA GLN A 544 9.05 1.58 35.40
C GLN A 544 8.39 0.43 34.62
N ALA A 545 7.90 -0.60 35.29
CA ALA A 545 7.16 -1.69 34.64
C ALA A 545 5.94 -1.16 33.89
N GLY A 546 5.76 -1.57 32.63
CA GLY A 546 4.66 -1.13 31.76
C GLY A 546 4.80 0.30 31.20
N TRP A 547 5.88 1.03 31.47
CA TRP A 547 6.06 2.40 30.97
C TRP A 547 6.35 2.43 29.48
N LEU A 548 5.85 3.47 28.81
CA LEU A 548 6.24 3.85 27.47
C LEU A 548 7.66 4.42 27.50
N GLN A 549 8.51 3.98 26.59
CA GLN A 549 9.89 4.44 26.47
C GLN A 549 10.21 4.90 25.06
N PHE A 550 11.13 5.87 24.93
CA PHE A 550 11.57 6.43 23.66
C PHE A 550 13.10 6.37 23.56
N GLY A 551 13.60 6.19 22.36
CA GLY A 551 15.02 6.36 22.04
C GLY A 551 15.66 5.20 21.29
N PRO A 552 15.97 4.05 21.95
CA PRO A 552 16.70 2.98 21.26
C PRO A 552 15.85 2.33 20.16
N PRO A 553 16.45 2.00 19.01
CA PRO A 553 15.77 1.18 18.01
C PRO A 553 15.70 -0.29 18.45
N ASP A 554 14.84 -1.09 17.80
CA ASP A 554 14.83 -2.55 17.95
C ASP A 554 15.95 -3.19 17.10
N LEU A 555 17.20 -2.79 17.41
CA LEU A 555 18.40 -3.27 16.74
C LEU A 555 19.47 -3.61 17.77
N THR A 556 20.12 -4.74 17.59
CA THR A 556 21.32 -5.11 18.36
C THR A 556 22.54 -4.39 17.79
N LEU A 557 22.71 -3.14 18.18
CA LEU A 557 23.78 -2.28 17.72
C LEU A 557 25.09 -2.53 18.50
N PRO A 558 26.28 -2.37 17.86
CA PRO A 558 27.57 -2.44 18.54
C PRO A 558 27.72 -1.40 19.66
N THR A 559 27.06 -0.24 19.54
CA THR A 559 27.04 0.81 20.55
C THR A 559 25.59 1.05 20.98
N THR A 560 25.32 1.05 22.27
CA THR A 560 24.00 1.23 22.83
C THR A 560 23.49 2.65 22.60
N VAL A 561 22.28 2.78 22.04
CA VAL A 561 21.52 4.03 22.03
C VAL A 561 20.74 4.11 23.34
N PRO A 562 20.88 5.17 24.14
CA PRO A 562 20.21 5.26 25.45
C PRO A 562 18.71 5.53 25.31
N VAL A 563 17.94 5.10 26.31
CA VAL A 563 16.57 5.58 26.49
C VAL A 563 16.62 7.09 26.77
N ARG A 564 15.93 7.86 25.95
CA ARG A 564 15.93 9.34 26.04
C ARG A 564 14.85 9.84 26.97
N GLU A 565 13.72 9.17 27.00
CA GLU A 565 12.54 9.59 27.74
C GLU A 565 11.60 8.41 28.05
N THR A 566 10.83 8.54 29.14
CA THR A 566 9.82 7.56 29.55
C THR A 566 8.54 8.26 30.01
N ARG A 567 7.40 7.57 29.89
CA ARG A 567 6.10 8.05 30.38
C ARG A 567 5.38 6.94 31.14
N ALA A 568 4.91 7.29 32.35
CA ALA A 568 4.14 6.38 33.19
C ALA A 568 2.74 6.10 32.56
N PRO A 569 2.29 4.83 32.59
CA PRO A 569 0.94 4.47 32.17
C PRO A 569 -0.06 4.87 33.27
N VAL A 570 -0.74 5.97 33.10
CA VAL A 570 -1.77 6.45 34.03
C VAL A 570 -3.13 6.42 33.33
N PRO A 571 -4.15 5.76 33.87
CA PRO A 571 -5.50 5.78 33.27
C PRO A 571 -5.99 7.21 33.05
N GLY A 572 -6.55 7.51 31.86
CA GLY A 572 -6.95 8.85 31.44
C GLY A 572 -5.82 9.68 30.81
N ARG A 573 -4.59 9.21 30.84
CA ARG A 573 -3.44 9.90 30.21
C ARG A 573 -3.37 9.62 28.73
N LEU A 574 -3.14 10.68 27.96
CA LEU A 574 -2.82 10.67 26.54
C LEU A 574 -1.39 11.15 26.33
N VAL A 575 -0.58 10.38 25.61
CA VAL A 575 0.78 10.75 25.21
C VAL A 575 0.81 10.81 23.69
N LEU A 576 1.22 11.98 23.13
CA LEU A 576 1.38 12.20 21.69
C LEU A 576 2.85 12.48 21.38
N PHE A 577 3.34 11.95 20.25
CA PHE A 577 4.75 12.09 19.84
C PHE A 577 4.87 11.94 18.32
N PRO A 578 5.95 12.46 17.69
CA PRO A 578 6.18 12.27 16.26
C PRO A 578 6.25 10.80 15.90
N SER A 579 5.59 10.42 14.83
CA SER A 579 5.44 9.00 14.44
C SER A 579 6.78 8.33 14.08
N TYR A 580 7.82 9.11 13.76
CA TYR A 580 9.18 8.62 13.53
C TYR A 580 10.01 8.40 14.81
N PHE A 581 9.47 8.69 16.00
CA PHE A 581 10.18 8.39 17.26
C PHE A 581 10.15 6.90 17.53
N TRP A 582 11.33 6.32 17.74
CA TRP A 582 11.44 4.97 18.26
C TRP A 582 10.80 4.90 19.64
N HIS A 583 9.78 4.05 19.77
CA HIS A 583 9.05 3.87 21.02
C HIS A 583 8.65 2.43 21.24
N GLY A 584 8.47 2.06 22.50
CA GLY A 584 8.06 0.71 22.91
C GLY A 584 7.58 0.71 24.34
N THR A 585 7.20 -0.46 24.84
CA THR A 585 6.68 -0.61 26.21
C THR A 585 7.55 -1.56 26.99
N ARG A 586 7.95 -1.18 28.21
CA ARG A 586 8.60 -2.11 29.13
C ARG A 586 7.61 -3.22 29.56
N PRO A 587 8.05 -4.48 29.67
CA PRO A 587 7.22 -5.54 30.24
C PRO A 587 6.78 -5.18 31.68
N PHE A 588 5.66 -5.76 32.11
CA PHE A 588 5.17 -5.67 33.48
C PHE A 588 4.81 -7.06 33.99
N THR A 589 4.83 -7.26 35.31
CA THR A 589 4.58 -8.58 35.92
C THR A 589 3.36 -8.60 36.83
N LEU A 590 2.99 -7.45 37.37
CA LEU A 590 1.86 -7.30 38.31
C LEU A 590 0.58 -6.89 37.57
N GLY A 591 -0.56 -7.28 38.10
CA GLY A 591 -1.87 -6.98 37.53
C GLY A 591 -2.32 -8.00 36.47
N SER A 592 -3.47 -7.76 35.85
CA SER A 592 -4.07 -8.66 34.86
C SER A 592 -3.77 -8.23 33.43
N HIS A 593 -3.94 -6.97 33.14
CA HIS A 593 -3.78 -6.39 31.79
C HIS A 593 -3.28 -4.94 31.85
N ARG A 594 -2.75 -4.49 30.69
CA ARG A 594 -2.55 -3.09 30.33
C ARG A 594 -3.32 -2.86 29.04
N THR A 595 -4.38 -2.04 29.12
CA THR A 595 -5.26 -1.76 27.98
C THR A 595 -5.07 -0.31 27.54
N THR A 596 -4.82 -0.11 26.26
CA THR A 596 -4.65 1.21 25.65
C THR A 596 -5.44 1.32 24.37
N VAL A 597 -5.76 2.57 24.00
CA VAL A 597 -6.17 2.96 22.65
C VAL A 597 -5.00 3.73 22.03
N ALA A 598 -4.41 3.15 20.99
CA ALA A 598 -3.37 3.80 20.20
C ALA A 598 -3.97 4.29 18.88
N PHE A 599 -3.41 5.39 18.36
CA PHE A 599 -3.83 5.93 17.07
C PHE A 599 -2.72 6.75 16.43
N ASP A 600 -2.83 6.88 15.11
CA ASP A 600 -1.99 7.76 14.32
C ASP A 600 -2.84 8.87 13.69
N ILE A 601 -2.25 10.05 13.55
CA ILE A 601 -2.82 11.14 12.77
C ILE A 601 -1.96 11.44 11.56
N ALA A 602 -2.62 11.75 10.45
CA ALA A 602 -1.98 12.15 9.21
C ALA A 602 -2.65 13.41 8.64
N PRO A 603 -1.97 14.16 7.77
CA PRO A 603 -2.59 15.24 7.02
C PRO A 603 -3.82 14.74 6.25
N ARG A 604 -4.89 15.50 6.25
CA ARG A 604 -6.05 15.26 5.40
C ARG A 604 -5.86 16.02 4.09
N VAL A 605 -5.87 15.30 2.99
CA VAL A 605 -5.91 15.92 1.67
C VAL A 605 -7.35 16.44 1.47
N LEU A 606 -7.51 17.75 1.48
CA LEU A 606 -8.81 18.35 1.16
C LEU A 606 -9.00 18.34 -0.36
N PRO A 607 -10.21 18.00 -0.86
CA PRO A 607 -10.52 18.17 -2.27
C PRO A 607 -10.27 19.63 -2.65
N LYS A 608 -9.62 19.84 -3.80
CA LYS A 608 -9.52 21.19 -4.36
C LYS A 608 -10.94 21.66 -4.66
N ASN A 609 -11.37 22.72 -3.99
CA ASN A 609 -12.61 23.40 -4.38
C ASN A 609 -12.38 23.93 -5.81
N ASP A 610 -13.11 23.37 -6.77
CA ASP A 610 -13.19 23.88 -8.15
C ASP A 610 -13.93 25.22 -8.19
#